data_9c07ebf9f0acac68ac4085be4576b09b
#
_entry.id   9c07ebf9f0acac68ac4085be4576b09b
#
_cell.length_a   1.000
_cell.length_b   1.000
_cell.length_c   1.000
_cell.angle_alpha   90.00
_cell.angle_beta   90.00
_cell.angle_gamma   90.00
#
_symmetry.space_group_name_H-M   'P 1'
#
loop_
_entity.id
_entity.type
_entity.pdbx_description
1 polymer ?
#
loop_
_entity_poly.entity_id
_entity_poly.type
_entity_poly.pdbx_seq_one_letter_code
_entity_poly.pdbx_strand_id
1 'polypeptide(L)'
;MSKKIEFIDLGLPSGRLWATENEEGYFTYDKAKEKFGEMLPKPEAFQELWKEGRWFWDVKNKGMIVVGPNNNTIFLPTLGYGGSEGFNNRYSYGYYCSSDFRKDISCPIVLNFNAEAVWPESNFHYSCGLSVRLCREV
;
A
#
# COMPACT_ATOMS: atom_id res chain seq x y z
N MET A 1 13.93 -1.78 20.22
CA MET A 1 13.49 -3.15 19.95
C MET A 1 12.71 -3.20 18.64
N SER A 2 13.12 -4.06 17.72
CA SER A 2 12.43 -4.14 16.43
C SER A 2 11.11 -4.89 16.58
N LYS A 3 10.08 -4.36 15.93
CA LYS A 3 8.76 -5.00 15.88
C LYS A 3 8.79 -6.16 14.91
N LYS A 4 8.28 -7.31 15.34
CA LYS A 4 8.15 -8.45 14.44
C LYS A 4 7.00 -8.20 13.46
N ILE A 5 7.27 -8.38 12.16
CA ILE A 5 6.27 -8.21 11.13
C ILE A 5 5.45 -9.49 11.01
N GLU A 6 4.14 -9.35 11.09
CA GLU A 6 3.22 -10.45 10.89
C GLU A 6 2.63 -10.39 9.50
N PHE A 7 2.55 -11.55 8.85
CA PHE A 7 1.98 -11.68 7.51
C PHE A 7 0.77 -12.59 7.55
N ILE A 8 -0.18 -12.32 6.66
CA ILE A 8 -1.40 -13.13 6.56
C ILE A 8 -1.58 -13.61 5.12
N ASP A 9 -2.06 -14.84 4.99
CA ASP A 9 -2.41 -15.42 3.71
C ASP A 9 -3.86 -15.08 3.38
N LEU A 10 -4.07 -14.35 2.29
CA LEU A 10 -5.41 -13.96 1.83
C LEU A 10 -5.98 -14.94 0.82
N GLY A 11 -5.25 -16.00 0.49
CA GLY A 11 -5.69 -16.96 -0.52
C GLY A 11 -5.51 -16.48 -1.95
N LEU A 12 -4.54 -15.57 -2.18
CA LEU A 12 -4.29 -15.03 -3.51
C LEU A 12 -3.65 -16.08 -4.42
N PRO A 13 -3.93 -16.03 -5.73
CA PRO A 13 -3.37 -17.02 -6.68
C PRO A 13 -1.85 -17.12 -6.66
N SER A 14 -1.14 -16.02 -6.43
CA SER A 14 0.32 -16.02 -6.37
C SER A 14 0.87 -16.65 -5.09
N GLY A 15 0.04 -16.78 -4.06
CA GLY A 15 0.50 -17.20 -2.74
C GLY A 15 1.15 -16.09 -1.93
N ARG A 16 1.18 -14.85 -2.44
CA ARG A 16 1.76 -13.73 -1.71
C ARG A 16 1.09 -13.53 -0.36
N LEU A 17 1.92 -13.19 0.62
CA LEU A 17 1.45 -12.85 1.95
C LEU A 17 1.52 -11.34 2.13
N TRP A 18 0.55 -10.79 2.84
CA TRP A 18 0.51 -9.34 3.11
C TRP A 18 0.70 -9.09 4.59
N ALA A 19 1.47 -8.07 4.91
CA ALA A 19 1.63 -7.66 6.31
C ALA A 19 0.29 -7.26 6.89
N THR A 20 0.09 -7.53 8.17
CA THR A 20 -1.18 -7.23 8.85
C THR A 20 -1.32 -5.76 9.20
N GLU A 21 -0.21 -5.01 9.20
CA GLU A 21 -0.20 -3.58 9.55
C GLU A 21 0.71 -2.82 8.60
N ASN A 22 0.44 -1.51 8.46
CA ASN A 22 1.36 -0.62 7.77
C ASN A 22 2.66 -0.46 8.57
N GLU A 23 3.75 -0.17 7.86
CA GLU A 23 4.95 0.35 8.51
C GLU A 23 4.64 1.75 9.03
N GLU A 24 5.13 2.07 10.21
CA GLU A 24 4.84 3.34 10.85
C GLU A 24 5.52 4.50 10.12
N GLY A 25 4.75 5.54 9.83
CA GLY A 25 5.27 6.76 9.22
C GLY A 25 5.05 6.86 7.72
N TYR A 26 5.74 7.81 7.12
CA TYR A 26 5.68 8.09 5.69
C TYR A 26 7.08 7.96 5.12
N PHE A 27 7.18 7.41 3.92
CA PHE A 27 8.48 7.13 3.28
C PHE A 27 8.46 7.66 1.86
N THR A 28 9.52 8.39 1.48
CA THR A 28 9.71 8.68 0.05
C THR A 28 10.06 7.36 -0.65
N TYR A 29 9.90 7.33 -1.97
CA TYR A 29 10.21 6.13 -2.75
C TYR A 29 11.65 5.63 -2.48
N ASP A 30 12.63 6.55 -2.50
CA ASP A 30 14.03 6.18 -2.29
C ASP A 30 14.26 5.57 -0.91
N LYS A 31 13.66 6.15 0.11
CA LYS A 31 13.81 5.63 1.47
C LYS A 31 13.10 4.29 1.65
N ALA A 32 11.94 4.14 1.02
CA ALA A 32 11.21 2.87 1.08
C ALA A 32 12.01 1.75 0.41
N LYS A 33 12.60 2.03 -0.76
CA LYS A 33 13.43 1.05 -1.47
C LYS A 33 14.65 0.66 -0.65
N GLU A 34 15.31 1.63 -0.05
CA GLU A 34 16.48 1.39 0.77
C GLU A 34 16.16 0.55 2.01
N LYS A 35 15.07 0.89 2.69
CA LYS A 35 14.74 0.26 3.97
C LYS A 35 14.09 -1.12 3.81
N PHE A 36 13.20 -1.28 2.84
CA PHE A 36 12.37 -2.49 2.76
C PHE A 36 12.75 -3.43 1.62
N GLY A 37 13.47 -2.94 0.61
CA GLY A 37 13.99 -3.78 -0.46
C GLY A 37 12.91 -4.63 -1.12
N GLU A 38 13.11 -5.94 -1.13
CA GLU A 38 12.23 -6.89 -1.82
C GLU A 38 10.86 -7.07 -1.14
N MET A 39 10.70 -6.61 0.09
CA MET A 39 9.40 -6.68 0.77
C MET A 39 8.47 -5.54 0.38
N LEU A 40 8.99 -4.55 -0.35
CA LEU A 40 8.15 -3.49 -0.89
C LEU A 40 7.35 -4.07 -2.07
N PRO A 41 6.01 -3.93 -2.08
CA PRO A 41 5.18 -4.61 -3.08
C PRO A 41 5.49 -4.16 -4.50
N LYS A 42 5.56 -5.10 -5.42
CA LYS A 42 5.62 -4.81 -6.84
C LYS A 42 4.26 -4.31 -7.32
N PRO A 43 4.20 -3.53 -8.40
CA PRO A 43 2.89 -3.11 -8.94
C PRO A 43 1.95 -4.29 -9.20
N GLU A 44 2.48 -5.43 -9.66
CA GLU A 44 1.69 -6.63 -9.90
C GLU A 44 1.03 -7.14 -8.61
N ALA A 45 1.68 -6.93 -7.46
CA ALA A 45 1.12 -7.36 -6.18
C ALA A 45 -0.12 -6.53 -5.83
N PHE A 46 -0.10 -5.22 -6.06
CA PHE A 46 -1.26 -4.38 -5.85
C PHE A 46 -2.36 -4.67 -6.86
N GLN A 47 -2.00 -4.97 -8.10
CA GLN A 47 -2.99 -5.34 -9.11
C GLN A 47 -3.70 -6.64 -8.75
N GLU A 48 -2.96 -7.63 -8.27
CA GLU A 48 -3.55 -8.87 -7.80
C GLU A 48 -4.49 -8.63 -6.63
N LEU A 49 -4.06 -7.83 -5.66
CA LEU A 49 -4.87 -7.50 -4.50
C LEU A 49 -6.17 -6.82 -4.91
N TRP A 50 -6.08 -5.90 -5.88
CA TRP A 50 -7.26 -5.22 -6.42
C TRP A 50 -8.19 -6.15 -7.16
N LYS A 51 -7.63 -7.02 -8.00
CA LYS A 51 -8.40 -7.92 -8.86
C LYS A 51 -9.04 -9.07 -8.09
N GLU A 52 -8.30 -9.70 -7.19
CA GLU A 52 -8.73 -10.91 -6.50
C GLU A 52 -9.41 -10.62 -5.16
N GLY A 53 -9.17 -9.46 -4.57
CA GLY A 53 -9.78 -9.08 -3.30
C GLY A 53 -11.13 -8.39 -3.49
N ARG A 54 -11.92 -8.39 -2.44
CA ARG A 54 -13.16 -7.60 -2.37
C ARG A 54 -12.89 -6.42 -1.45
N TRP A 55 -13.17 -5.21 -1.91
CA TRP A 55 -12.80 -3.98 -1.24
C TRP A 55 -14.04 -3.29 -0.68
N PHE A 56 -13.99 -2.95 0.61
CA PHE A 56 -15.11 -2.30 1.30
C PHE A 56 -14.59 -1.10 2.08
N TRP A 57 -15.24 0.03 1.90
CA TRP A 57 -14.88 1.22 2.64
C TRP A 57 -15.38 1.14 4.08
N ASP A 58 -14.49 1.35 5.04
CA ASP A 58 -14.81 1.39 6.47
C ASP A 58 -14.95 2.85 6.89
N VAL A 59 -16.18 3.32 7.04
CA VAL A 59 -16.48 4.71 7.38
C VAL A 59 -15.93 5.09 8.76
N LYS A 60 -16.01 4.16 9.69
CA LYS A 60 -15.58 4.41 11.06
C LYS A 60 -14.07 4.56 11.19
N ASN A 61 -13.32 3.66 10.55
CA ASN A 61 -11.87 3.60 10.68
C ASN A 61 -11.12 4.30 9.54
N LYS A 62 -11.84 4.81 8.56
CA LYS A 62 -11.28 5.59 7.44
C LYS A 62 -10.22 4.81 6.65
N GLY A 63 -10.67 3.80 5.93
CA GLY A 63 -9.80 3.00 5.11
C GLY A 63 -10.55 1.91 4.39
N MET A 64 -9.81 1.09 3.66
CA MET A 64 -10.38 -0.02 2.92
C MET A 64 -10.15 -1.35 3.64
N ILE A 65 -11.21 -2.11 3.82
CA ILE A 65 -11.13 -3.51 4.22
C ILE A 65 -11.01 -4.30 2.93
N VAL A 66 -9.94 -5.10 2.80
CA VAL A 66 -9.76 -5.97 1.64
C VAL A 66 -9.94 -7.40 2.10
N VAL A 67 -10.92 -8.09 1.52
CA VAL A 67 -11.24 -9.48 1.84
C VAL A 67 -10.67 -10.37 0.76
N GLY A 68 -9.78 -11.29 1.13
CA GLY A 68 -9.18 -12.22 0.18
C GLY A 68 -10.10 -13.36 -0.19
N PRO A 69 -9.72 -14.16 -1.22
CA PRO A 69 -10.52 -15.33 -1.63
C PRO A 69 -10.79 -16.33 -0.50
N ASN A 70 -9.91 -16.42 0.49
CA ASN A 70 -10.08 -17.33 1.62
C ASN A 70 -10.84 -16.68 2.80
N ASN A 71 -11.39 -15.49 2.61
CA ASN A 71 -12.12 -14.70 3.60
C ASN A 71 -11.26 -14.05 4.70
N ASN A 72 -9.96 -14.23 4.68
CA ASN A 72 -9.09 -13.44 5.55
C ASN A 72 -9.04 -12.01 5.04
N THR A 73 -8.76 -11.06 5.93
CA THR A 73 -8.85 -9.64 5.62
C THR A 73 -7.59 -8.90 6.03
N ILE A 74 -7.35 -7.78 5.33
CA ILE A 74 -6.43 -6.75 5.80
C ILE A 74 -7.15 -5.41 5.74
N PHE A 75 -6.68 -4.46 6.54
CA PHE A 75 -7.20 -3.09 6.56
C PHE A 75 -6.11 -2.14 6.08
N LEU A 76 -6.43 -1.32 5.08
CA LEU A 76 -5.53 -0.33 4.52
C LEU A 76 -6.02 1.07 4.90
N PRO A 77 -5.43 1.71 5.92
CA PRO A 77 -5.89 3.04 6.33
C PRO A 77 -5.57 4.11 5.30
N THR A 78 -6.41 5.14 5.23
CA THR A 78 -6.19 6.31 4.39
C THR A 78 -5.42 7.36 5.19
N LEU A 79 -4.10 7.29 5.11
CA LEU A 79 -3.22 8.19 5.86
C LEU A 79 -2.74 9.37 5.01
N GLY A 80 -3.21 9.46 3.75
CA GLY A 80 -2.77 10.51 2.85
C GLY A 80 -1.31 10.39 2.50
N TYR A 81 -0.66 11.54 2.33
CA TYR A 81 0.78 11.57 2.05
C TYR A 81 1.45 12.67 2.86
N GLY A 82 2.74 12.50 3.14
CA GLY A 82 3.56 13.49 3.82
C GLY A 82 4.31 14.34 2.82
N GLY A 83 4.53 15.61 3.16
CA GLY A 83 5.30 16.51 2.32
C GLY A 83 5.93 17.60 3.17
N SER A 84 6.60 18.56 2.52
CA SER A 84 7.28 19.65 3.23
C SER A 84 6.32 20.53 4.02
N GLU A 85 5.06 20.56 3.65
CA GLU A 85 4.05 21.37 4.33
C GLU A 85 3.16 20.58 5.28
N GLY A 86 3.56 19.34 5.63
CA GLY A 86 2.80 18.48 6.52
C GLY A 86 2.07 17.37 5.78
N PHE A 87 0.97 16.90 6.36
CA PHE A 87 0.22 15.77 5.84
C PHE A 87 -1.00 16.22 5.06
N ASN A 88 -1.24 15.59 3.90
CA ASN A 88 -2.34 15.94 3.01
C ASN A 88 -3.23 14.74 2.73
N ASN A 89 -4.51 15.00 2.50
CA ASN A 89 -5.52 13.99 2.16
C ASN A 89 -5.68 12.87 3.18
N ARG A 90 -5.28 13.11 4.41
CA ARG A 90 -5.44 12.16 5.49
C ARG A 90 -6.94 11.90 5.73
N TYR A 91 -7.27 10.63 5.96
CA TYR A 91 -8.64 10.12 6.14
C TYR A 91 -9.49 10.14 4.86
N SER A 92 -8.94 10.58 3.74
CA SER A 92 -9.65 10.60 2.47
C SER A 92 -9.02 9.68 1.43
N TYR A 93 -7.70 9.67 1.35
CA TYR A 93 -6.97 8.92 0.32
C TYR A 93 -5.88 8.05 0.94
N GLY A 94 -5.68 6.88 0.33
CA GLY A 94 -4.53 6.04 0.59
C GLY A 94 -3.54 6.14 -0.57
N TYR A 95 -2.25 6.24 -0.24
CA TYR A 95 -1.15 6.28 -1.21
C TYR A 95 -0.08 5.32 -0.71
N TYR A 96 0.03 4.18 -1.36
CA TYR A 96 0.93 3.11 -0.92
C TYR A 96 2.05 2.90 -1.93
N CYS A 97 3.27 2.91 -1.45
CA CYS A 97 4.47 2.84 -2.28
C CYS A 97 4.66 1.44 -2.86
N SER A 98 4.94 1.37 -4.17
CA SER A 98 5.38 0.11 -4.79
C SER A 98 6.90 0.12 -4.95
N SER A 99 7.44 -1.00 -5.42
CA SER A 99 8.88 -1.13 -5.66
C SER A 99 9.34 -0.51 -6.98
N ASP A 100 8.42 -0.05 -7.82
CA ASP A 100 8.74 0.42 -9.17
C ASP A 100 8.52 1.92 -9.33
N PHE A 101 9.23 2.45 -10.33
CA PHE A 101 9.31 3.88 -10.60
C PHE A 101 9.13 4.10 -12.11
N ARG A 102 8.31 5.06 -12.48
CA ARG A 102 8.13 5.41 -13.88
C ARG A 102 9.17 6.43 -14.30
N LYS A 103 10.14 5.98 -15.06
CA LYS A 103 11.27 6.82 -15.49
C LYS A 103 10.84 7.93 -16.43
N ASP A 104 9.84 7.68 -17.26
CA ASP A 104 9.36 8.65 -18.27
C ASP A 104 8.78 9.91 -17.64
N ILE A 105 8.23 9.80 -16.42
CA ILE A 105 7.64 10.95 -15.72
C ILE A 105 8.30 11.18 -14.35
N SER A 106 9.34 10.43 -14.03
CA SER A 106 10.10 10.54 -12.77
C SER A 106 9.23 10.43 -11.53
N CYS A 107 8.31 9.46 -11.51
CA CYS A 107 7.38 9.26 -10.39
C CYS A 107 7.31 7.80 -9.97
N PRO A 108 7.20 7.54 -8.65
CA PRO A 108 6.95 6.17 -8.19
C PRO A 108 5.57 5.70 -8.60
N ILE A 109 5.44 4.40 -8.81
CA ILE A 109 4.14 3.76 -9.02
C ILE A 109 3.55 3.48 -7.65
N VAL A 110 2.29 3.85 -7.44
CA VAL A 110 1.63 3.73 -6.15
C VAL A 110 0.25 3.08 -6.30
N LEU A 111 -0.18 2.43 -5.23
CA LEU A 111 -1.59 2.08 -5.05
C LEU A 111 -2.27 3.32 -4.47
N ASN A 112 -3.30 3.80 -5.14
CA ASN A 112 -4.07 4.96 -4.68
C ASN A 112 -5.53 4.57 -4.58
N PHE A 113 -6.20 5.01 -3.54
CA PHE A 113 -7.64 4.74 -3.39
C PHE A 113 -8.31 5.78 -2.48
N ASN A 114 -9.63 5.86 -2.61
CA ASN A 114 -10.49 6.60 -1.69
C ASN A 114 -11.74 5.76 -1.43
N ALA A 115 -12.76 6.36 -0.83
CA ALA A 115 -14.00 5.64 -0.51
C ALA A 115 -14.77 5.16 -1.74
N GLU A 116 -14.50 5.71 -2.91
CA GLU A 116 -15.29 5.45 -4.11
C GLU A 116 -14.56 4.67 -5.20
N ALA A 117 -13.21 4.65 -5.17
CA ALA A 117 -12.45 4.07 -6.27
C ALA A 117 -11.08 3.58 -5.81
N VAL A 118 -10.53 2.64 -6.57
CA VAL A 118 -9.20 2.08 -6.34
C VAL A 118 -8.43 2.15 -7.67
N TRP A 119 -7.23 2.71 -7.61
CA TRP A 119 -6.30 2.77 -8.74
C TRP A 119 -5.06 1.97 -8.34
N PRO A 120 -4.96 0.70 -8.75
CA PRO A 120 -3.86 -0.19 -8.30
C PRO A 120 -2.51 0.16 -8.91
N GLU A 121 -2.50 0.93 -9.99
CA GLU A 121 -1.27 1.34 -10.64
C GLU A 121 -1.39 2.82 -11.02
N SER A 122 -1.19 3.67 -10.02
CA SER A 122 -1.17 5.11 -10.21
C SER A 122 0.28 5.60 -10.06
N ASN A 123 0.48 6.90 -10.06
CA ASN A 123 1.80 7.45 -9.81
C ASN A 123 1.67 8.71 -8.96
N PHE A 124 2.78 9.07 -8.29
CA PHE A 124 2.76 10.19 -7.37
C PHE A 124 4.13 10.86 -7.35
N HIS A 125 4.20 12.07 -6.81
CA HIS A 125 5.45 12.83 -6.83
C HIS A 125 6.53 12.14 -6.00
N TYR A 126 7.75 12.07 -6.53
CA TYR A 126 8.86 11.33 -5.91
C TYR A 126 9.29 11.86 -4.54
N SER A 127 9.07 13.13 -4.26
CA SER A 127 9.47 13.76 -2.99
C SER A 127 8.45 13.60 -1.88
N CYS A 128 7.26 13.07 -2.19
CA CYS A 128 6.22 12.89 -1.18
C CYS A 128 6.43 11.62 -0.39
N GLY A 129 6.08 11.67 0.90
CA GLY A 129 6.09 10.51 1.76
C GLY A 129 4.83 9.69 1.58
N LEU A 130 5.00 8.40 1.40
CA LEU A 130 3.92 7.45 1.12
C LEU A 130 3.78 6.46 2.25
N SER A 131 2.61 5.84 2.37
CA SER A 131 2.42 4.71 3.27
C SER A 131 3.09 3.47 2.68
N VAL A 132 3.50 2.56 3.56
CA VAL A 132 4.12 1.29 3.15
C VAL A 132 3.39 0.14 3.83
N ARG A 133 2.89 -0.79 3.04
CA ARG A 133 2.38 -2.07 3.51
C ARG A 133 3.22 -3.14 2.87
N LEU A 134 3.94 -3.92 3.67
CA LEU A 134 4.87 -4.91 3.17
C LEU A 134 4.15 -6.14 2.62
N CYS A 135 4.81 -6.80 1.70
CA CYS A 135 4.31 -7.99 1.01
C CYS A 135 5.46 -8.98 0.95
N ARG A 136 5.15 -10.27 1.07
CA ARG A 136 6.17 -11.31 1.01
C ARG A 136 5.85 -12.25 -0.14
N GLU A 137 6.83 -12.38 -1.05
CA GLU A 137 6.74 -13.34 -2.14
C GLU A 137 6.99 -14.76 -1.61
N VAL A 138 6.39 -15.72 -2.23
CA VAL A 138 6.51 -17.13 -1.83
C VAL A 138 7.34 -17.90 -2.83
#